data_512a68dbb2374ad02c666815a4c64e61
#
_entry.id   512a68dbb2374ad02c666815a4c64e61
#
_cell.length_a   1.000
_cell.length_b   1.000
_cell.length_c   1.000
_cell.angle_alpha   90.00
_cell.angle_beta   90.00
_cell.angle_gamma   90.00
#
_symmetry.space_group_name_H-M   'P 1'
#
loop_
_entity.id
_entity.type
_entity.pdbx_description
1 polymer ?
#
loop_
_entity_poly.entity_id
_entity_poly.type
_entity_poly.pdbx_seq_one_letter_code
_entity_poly.pdbx_strand_id
1 'polypeptide(L)'
;RITNVLIVANPYDAFMLEDDGRIEEKIYNEYMGLGLRYPPMFIQVSTIEEAKTVLASTQIDLVICMPGNADNDAFTVAHAVKDKFPDIPCVVLTPFSHGITRRMKDEDLSIFDYVFCWLGNTNLILSIIKLIEDKMNLEHDVEEAGVQMLLLVEDSIRYYSSILPNLYNYILQQSKNFATESLNRHAATIRMRGRPKVVLARTYNEAIEIYERYKENCLGVISDVRFPLSMKQPSEVALAGATTDEKDAEAGFKLLETIRAEDEYLPLVMESAETSNRERAEKEGFKFVDKNSKMLSVELRHLMEEHMGFGDFIFRNPNTHEEVMRVRNLK
;
A
#
# COMPACT_ATOMS: atom_id res chain seq x y z
N ARG A 1 11.60 -8.65 6.17
CA ARG A 1 12.03 -7.29 6.55
C ARG A 1 13.00 -6.76 5.51
N ILE A 2 12.84 -5.50 5.11
CA ILE A 2 13.74 -4.80 4.17
C ILE A 2 14.86 -4.14 4.98
N THR A 3 16.10 -4.47 4.64
CA THR A 3 17.33 -3.95 5.26
C THR A 3 18.14 -3.10 4.30
N ASN A 4 18.18 -3.49 3.02
CA ASN A 4 18.92 -2.77 2.00
C ASN A 4 18.01 -2.42 0.82
N VAL A 5 17.97 -1.14 0.48
CA VAL A 5 17.21 -0.59 -0.64
C VAL A 5 18.17 -0.04 -1.67
N LEU A 6 18.08 -0.55 -2.89
CA LEU A 6 18.82 -0.01 -4.04
C LEU A 6 17.93 1.00 -4.75
N ILE A 7 18.37 2.25 -4.87
CA ILE A 7 17.73 3.29 -5.68
C ILE A 7 18.53 3.46 -6.96
N VAL A 8 17.87 3.26 -8.10
CA VAL A 8 18.44 3.51 -9.43
C VAL A 8 17.80 4.77 -10.00
N ALA A 9 18.53 5.87 -9.99
CA ALA A 9 18.06 7.17 -10.39
C ALA A 9 19.16 7.97 -11.10
N ASN A 10 18.82 8.69 -12.17
CA ASN A 10 19.76 9.64 -12.76
C ASN A 10 20.04 10.80 -11.77
N PRO A 11 21.12 11.60 -11.96
CA PRO A 11 21.48 12.66 -11.03
C PRO A 11 20.38 13.71 -10.79
N TYR A 12 19.52 13.97 -11.77
CA TYR A 12 18.42 14.91 -11.63
C TYR A 12 17.30 14.33 -10.76
N ASP A 13 16.88 13.10 -11.04
CA ASP A 13 15.84 12.42 -10.24
C ASP A 13 16.33 12.17 -8.80
N ALA A 14 17.61 11.84 -8.64
CA ALA A 14 18.25 11.72 -7.35
C ALA A 14 18.20 13.03 -6.56
N PHE A 15 18.51 14.14 -7.20
CA PHE A 15 18.40 15.47 -6.61
C PHE A 15 16.97 15.80 -6.20
N MET A 16 15.96 15.42 -7.00
CA MET A 16 14.55 15.62 -6.67
C MET A 16 14.10 14.83 -5.45
N LEU A 17 14.71 13.68 -5.17
CA LEU A 17 14.45 12.91 -3.95
C LEU A 17 15.07 13.57 -2.71
N GLU A 18 16.16 14.31 -2.88
CA GLU A 18 16.97 14.90 -1.81
C GLU A 18 16.77 16.41 -1.65
N ASP A 19 15.84 17.03 -2.40
CA ASP A 19 15.63 18.49 -2.43
C ASP A 19 15.41 19.10 -1.02
N ASP A 20 14.81 18.34 -0.13
CA ASP A 20 14.61 18.74 1.29
C ASP A 20 15.60 18.09 2.29
N GLY A 21 16.68 17.48 1.83
CA GLY A 21 17.68 16.78 2.65
C GLY A 21 17.81 15.28 2.32
N ARG A 22 18.87 14.66 2.85
CA ARG A 22 19.21 13.29 2.53
C ARG A 22 18.09 12.31 2.90
N ILE A 23 17.71 11.46 1.96
CA ILE A 23 16.62 10.49 2.12
C ILE A 23 16.87 9.56 3.31
N GLU A 24 18.11 9.13 3.49
CA GLU A 24 18.52 8.29 4.63
C GLU A 24 18.26 8.95 5.98
N GLU A 25 18.61 10.22 6.11
CA GLU A 25 18.42 10.96 7.36
C GLU A 25 16.95 11.14 7.68
N LYS A 26 16.14 11.45 6.68
CA LYS A 26 14.69 11.59 6.84
C LYS A 26 14.03 10.26 7.24
N ILE A 27 14.34 9.18 6.54
CA ILE A 27 13.81 7.86 6.88
C ILE A 27 14.30 7.42 8.25
N TYR A 28 15.55 7.67 8.60
CA TYR A 28 16.06 7.41 9.95
C TYR A 28 15.25 8.16 11.02
N ASN A 29 15.00 9.44 10.82
CA ASN A 29 14.22 10.26 11.75
C ASN A 29 12.77 9.77 11.87
N GLU A 30 12.12 9.39 10.75
CA GLU A 30 10.79 8.79 10.77
C GLU A 30 10.76 7.46 11.53
N TYR A 31 11.74 6.59 11.30
CA TYR A 31 11.85 5.31 12.03
C TYR A 31 12.00 5.55 13.53
N MET A 32 12.86 6.50 13.93
CA MET A 32 13.02 6.86 15.34
C MET A 32 11.76 7.50 15.91
N GLY A 33 11.15 8.42 15.16
CA GLY A 33 9.90 9.08 15.53
C GLY A 33 8.76 8.10 15.76
N LEU A 34 8.67 7.06 14.95
CA LEU A 34 7.64 6.01 15.04
C LEU A 34 8.03 4.84 15.95
N GLY A 35 9.21 4.88 16.59
CA GLY A 35 9.69 3.78 17.45
C GLY A 35 10.02 2.50 16.69
N LEU A 36 10.23 2.58 15.38
CA LEU A 36 10.64 1.48 14.55
C LEU A 36 12.12 1.16 14.76
N ARG A 37 12.46 -0.12 14.74
CA ARG A 37 13.85 -0.57 14.87
C ARG A 37 14.45 -0.82 13.49
N TYR A 38 15.73 -0.52 13.36
CA TYR A 38 16.52 -0.87 12.19
C TYR A 38 16.02 -0.21 10.89
N PRO A 39 16.25 1.09 10.71
CA PRO A 39 15.99 1.75 9.45
C PRO A 39 16.77 1.07 8.33
N PRO A 40 16.24 0.96 7.11
CA PRO A 40 16.96 0.39 5.99
C PRO A 40 18.13 1.27 5.58
N MET A 41 19.14 0.63 5.02
CA MET A 41 20.27 1.29 4.36
C MET A 41 19.91 1.54 2.89
N PHE A 42 20.19 2.73 2.39
CA PHE A 42 19.96 3.10 1.00
C PHE A 42 21.28 3.11 0.24
N ILE A 43 21.29 2.45 -0.91
CA ILE A 43 22.40 2.47 -1.86
C ILE A 43 21.86 3.11 -3.13
N GLN A 44 22.43 4.24 -3.51
CA GLN A 44 22.03 4.97 -4.70
C GLN A 44 23.04 4.81 -5.81
N VAL A 45 22.57 4.49 -7.01
CA VAL A 45 23.36 4.36 -8.22
C VAL A 45 22.69 5.08 -9.38
N SER A 46 23.48 5.47 -10.36
CA SER A 46 22.98 6.25 -11.50
C SER A 46 22.94 5.46 -12.81
N THR A 47 23.53 4.26 -12.84
CA THR A 47 23.62 3.45 -14.06
C THR A 47 23.23 2.00 -13.80
N ILE A 48 22.81 1.31 -14.87
CA ILE A 48 22.49 -0.12 -14.83
C ILE A 48 23.73 -0.96 -14.44
N GLU A 49 24.89 -0.58 -14.91
CA GLU A 49 26.14 -1.33 -14.62
C GLU A 49 26.55 -1.20 -13.15
N GLU A 50 26.37 -0.01 -12.56
CA GLU A 50 26.55 0.17 -11.13
C GLU A 50 25.52 -0.66 -10.34
N ALA A 51 24.25 -0.67 -10.77
CA ALA A 51 23.20 -1.48 -10.15
C ALA A 51 23.56 -2.98 -10.18
N LYS A 52 24.02 -3.51 -11.32
CA LYS A 52 24.47 -4.90 -11.44
C LYS A 52 25.66 -5.21 -10.50
N THR A 53 26.56 -4.26 -10.34
CA THR A 53 27.74 -4.41 -9.46
C THR A 53 27.30 -4.49 -8.01
N VAL A 54 26.40 -3.62 -7.58
CA VAL A 54 25.85 -3.63 -6.22
C VAL A 54 25.08 -4.92 -5.95
N LEU A 55 24.19 -5.33 -6.87
CA LEU A 55 23.43 -6.58 -6.76
C LEU A 55 24.32 -7.84 -6.71
N ALA A 56 25.51 -7.80 -7.30
CA ALA A 56 26.45 -8.91 -7.25
C ALA A 56 27.25 -8.98 -5.94
N SER A 57 27.39 -7.85 -5.22
CA SER A 57 28.24 -7.73 -4.04
C SER A 57 27.50 -7.54 -2.73
N THR A 58 26.22 -7.11 -2.79
CA THR A 58 25.43 -6.77 -1.63
C THR A 58 24.05 -7.41 -1.75
N GLN A 59 23.56 -7.97 -0.65
CA GLN A 59 22.17 -8.45 -0.60
C GLN A 59 21.23 -7.24 -0.62
N ILE A 60 20.40 -7.16 -1.65
CA ILE A 60 19.36 -6.12 -1.81
C ILE A 60 18.00 -6.76 -1.58
N ASP A 61 17.16 -6.10 -0.81
CA ASP A 61 15.82 -6.57 -0.46
C ASP A 61 14.71 -5.84 -1.24
N LEU A 62 15.01 -4.67 -1.82
CA LEU A 62 14.08 -3.86 -2.60
C LEU A 62 14.86 -2.99 -3.60
N VAL A 63 14.38 -2.96 -4.84
CA VAL A 63 14.89 -2.02 -5.87
C VAL A 63 13.82 -0.99 -6.17
N ILE A 64 14.18 0.29 -6.06
CA ILE A 64 13.35 1.43 -6.47
C ILE A 64 13.99 2.04 -7.73
N CYS A 65 13.28 1.95 -8.84
CA CYS A 65 13.71 2.52 -10.11
C CYS A 65 13.02 3.86 -10.34
N MET A 66 13.78 4.87 -10.71
CA MET A 66 13.21 6.11 -11.24
C MET A 66 13.31 6.13 -12.76
N PRO A 67 12.28 6.60 -13.49
CA PRO A 67 12.33 6.67 -14.94
C PRO A 67 13.43 7.64 -15.34
N GLY A 68 14.45 7.10 -16.04
CA GLY A 68 15.58 7.86 -16.53
C GLY A 68 15.46 8.20 -18.02
N ASN A 69 16.55 8.67 -18.59
CA ASN A 69 16.77 8.78 -20.05
C ASN A 69 16.99 7.38 -20.65
N ALA A 70 17.06 7.28 -21.98
CA ALA A 70 17.13 6.03 -22.73
C ALA A 70 18.18 4.98 -22.23
N ASP A 71 19.27 5.45 -21.62
CA ASP A 71 20.33 4.56 -21.12
C ASP A 71 20.11 4.02 -19.70
N ASN A 72 19.18 4.61 -18.93
CA ASN A 72 18.86 4.25 -17.53
C ASN A 72 17.34 4.16 -17.33
N ASP A 73 16.69 3.59 -18.30
CA ASP A 73 15.25 3.38 -18.28
C ASP A 73 14.84 2.38 -17.19
N ALA A 74 13.82 2.73 -16.42
CA ALA A 74 13.32 1.90 -15.33
C ALA A 74 12.95 0.48 -15.77
N PHE A 75 12.42 0.30 -16.97
CA PHE A 75 12.07 -1.02 -17.52
C PHE A 75 13.32 -1.86 -17.78
N THR A 76 14.34 -1.26 -18.40
CA THR A 76 15.61 -1.96 -18.65
C THR A 76 16.30 -2.38 -17.36
N VAL A 77 16.24 -1.52 -16.32
CA VAL A 77 16.75 -1.86 -14.98
C VAL A 77 15.97 -3.02 -14.39
N ALA A 78 14.63 -2.94 -14.40
CA ALA A 78 13.77 -3.98 -13.85
C ALA A 78 13.96 -5.33 -14.54
N HIS A 79 14.05 -5.37 -15.87
CA HIS A 79 14.39 -6.58 -16.62
C HIS A 79 15.74 -7.15 -16.18
N ALA A 80 16.77 -6.32 -16.12
CA ALA A 80 18.11 -6.77 -15.70
C ALA A 80 18.15 -7.30 -14.26
N VAL A 81 17.28 -6.76 -13.37
CA VAL A 81 17.13 -7.26 -11.99
C VAL A 81 16.36 -8.57 -11.99
N LYS A 82 15.16 -8.61 -12.59
CA LYS A 82 14.27 -9.79 -12.56
C LYS A 82 14.85 -11.00 -13.30
N ASP A 83 15.59 -10.80 -14.36
CA ASP A 83 16.26 -11.89 -15.08
C ASP A 83 17.27 -12.65 -14.19
N LYS A 84 17.90 -11.97 -13.26
CA LYS A 84 18.94 -12.53 -12.40
C LYS A 84 18.47 -12.79 -10.97
N PHE A 85 17.54 -12.00 -10.49
CA PHE A 85 17.01 -12.00 -9.14
C PHE A 85 15.47 -11.84 -9.16
N PRO A 86 14.73 -12.85 -9.60
CA PRO A 86 13.26 -12.76 -9.82
C PRO A 86 12.48 -12.43 -8.55
N ASP A 87 13.00 -12.83 -7.39
CA ASP A 87 12.31 -12.64 -6.09
C ASP A 87 12.53 -11.25 -5.48
N ILE A 88 13.47 -10.45 -6.01
CA ILE A 88 13.68 -9.09 -5.49
C ILE A 88 12.52 -8.19 -5.97
N PRO A 89 11.76 -7.57 -5.06
CA PRO A 89 10.72 -6.61 -5.44
C PRO A 89 11.31 -5.42 -6.19
N CYS A 90 10.67 -5.09 -7.32
CA CYS A 90 10.99 -3.92 -8.12
C CYS A 90 9.82 -2.94 -8.13
N VAL A 91 10.08 -1.70 -7.75
CA VAL A 91 9.10 -0.62 -7.69
C VAL A 91 9.55 0.54 -8.57
N VAL A 92 8.63 1.11 -9.33
CA VAL A 92 8.88 2.38 -10.02
C VAL A 92 8.39 3.53 -9.15
N LEU A 93 9.25 4.53 -8.99
CA LEU A 93 8.91 5.81 -8.40
C LEU A 93 9.04 6.90 -9.46
N THR A 94 7.92 7.43 -9.92
CA THR A 94 7.89 8.38 -11.05
C THR A 94 7.38 9.75 -10.62
N PRO A 95 8.04 10.85 -11.02
CA PRO A 95 7.40 12.15 -10.96
C PRO A 95 6.19 12.14 -11.91
N PHE A 96 5.09 12.77 -11.48
CA PHE A 96 3.87 12.81 -12.28
C PHE A 96 4.07 13.70 -13.52
N SER A 97 4.37 13.08 -14.67
CA SER A 97 4.44 13.77 -15.95
C SER A 97 3.61 13.05 -17.03
N HIS A 98 2.97 13.84 -17.90
CA HIS A 98 2.19 13.28 -19.00
C HIS A 98 2.99 12.37 -19.94
N GLY A 99 4.29 12.65 -20.12
CA GLY A 99 5.18 11.84 -20.96
C GLY A 99 5.39 10.42 -20.40
N ILE A 100 5.60 10.31 -19.11
CA ILE A 100 5.80 9.02 -18.42
C ILE A 100 4.50 8.23 -18.38
N THR A 101 3.37 8.89 -18.09
CA THR A 101 2.06 8.23 -18.12
C THR A 101 1.73 7.66 -19.50
N ARG A 102 2.09 8.35 -20.57
CA ARG A 102 1.91 7.86 -21.95
C ARG A 102 2.77 6.63 -22.23
N ARG A 103 4.05 6.69 -21.85
CA ARG A 103 4.99 5.58 -22.02
C ARG A 103 4.58 4.34 -21.22
N MET A 104 4.11 4.53 -19.99
CA MET A 104 3.63 3.44 -19.13
C MET A 104 2.36 2.75 -19.68
N LYS A 105 1.63 3.38 -20.62
CA LYS A 105 0.49 2.74 -21.28
C LYS A 105 0.90 1.77 -22.40
N ASP A 106 2.08 2.00 -22.97
CA ASP A 106 2.57 1.25 -24.13
C ASP A 106 3.49 0.10 -23.73
N GLU A 107 3.94 0.03 -22.46
CA GLU A 107 4.87 -0.97 -21.95
C GLU A 107 4.23 -1.89 -20.90
N ASP A 108 4.75 -3.10 -20.78
CA ASP A 108 4.29 -4.09 -19.80
C ASP A 108 4.74 -3.70 -18.37
N LEU A 109 3.78 -3.30 -17.55
CA LEU A 109 4.01 -2.95 -16.15
C LEU A 109 4.08 -4.16 -15.22
N SER A 110 3.82 -5.37 -15.71
CA SER A 110 3.79 -6.59 -14.88
C SER A 110 5.15 -6.94 -14.26
N ILE A 111 6.22 -6.40 -14.84
CA ILE A 111 7.58 -6.57 -14.31
C ILE A 111 7.79 -5.87 -12.96
N PHE A 112 6.98 -4.85 -12.67
CA PHE A 112 7.04 -4.13 -11.41
C PHE A 112 6.02 -4.65 -10.42
N ASP A 113 6.42 -4.79 -9.17
CA ASP A 113 5.48 -5.10 -8.09
C ASP A 113 4.47 -3.97 -7.90
N TYR A 114 4.97 -2.72 -7.91
CA TYR A 114 4.15 -1.51 -7.84
C TYR A 114 4.79 -0.34 -8.60
N VAL A 115 3.93 0.60 -8.97
CA VAL A 115 4.33 1.91 -9.52
C VAL A 115 3.81 2.98 -8.58
N PHE A 116 4.64 3.94 -8.19
CA PHE A 116 4.26 5.05 -7.32
C PHE A 116 4.52 6.40 -7.97
N CYS A 117 3.69 7.38 -7.60
CA CYS A 117 3.87 8.76 -7.99
C CYS A 117 4.60 9.54 -6.89
N TRP A 118 5.77 10.10 -7.20
CA TRP A 118 6.47 10.98 -6.28
C TRP A 118 5.75 12.33 -6.16
N LEU A 119 5.26 12.63 -4.97
CA LEU A 119 4.51 13.83 -4.64
C LEU A 119 5.29 14.78 -3.70
N GLY A 120 6.63 14.62 -3.62
CA GLY A 120 7.48 15.41 -2.73
C GLY A 120 7.39 15.02 -1.24
N ASN A 121 6.85 13.84 -0.93
CA ASN A 121 6.65 13.38 0.44
C ASN A 121 7.49 12.14 0.76
N THR A 122 8.47 12.30 1.65
CA THR A 122 9.37 11.21 2.09
C THR A 122 8.63 10.07 2.80
N ASN A 123 7.46 10.34 3.40
CA ASN A 123 6.63 9.30 4.00
C ASN A 123 6.13 8.28 2.96
N LEU A 124 6.14 8.63 1.67
CA LEU A 124 5.85 7.69 0.61
C LEU A 124 6.91 6.57 0.55
N ILE A 125 8.19 6.89 0.70
CA ILE A 125 9.28 5.89 0.72
C ILE A 125 9.10 4.92 1.90
N LEU A 126 8.78 5.45 3.09
CA LEU A 126 8.45 4.62 4.24
C LEU A 126 7.26 3.70 3.93
N SER A 127 6.23 4.22 3.29
CA SER A 127 5.02 3.47 2.94
C SER A 127 5.30 2.39 1.91
N ILE A 128 6.13 2.66 0.90
CA ILE A 128 6.60 1.67 -0.08
C ILE A 128 7.30 0.52 0.64
N ILE A 129 8.25 0.82 1.51
CA ILE A 129 8.98 -0.18 2.29
C ILE A 129 8.02 -1.04 3.11
N LYS A 130 7.07 -0.40 3.80
CA LYS A 130 6.10 -1.11 4.65
C LYS A 130 5.10 -1.93 3.85
N LEU A 131 4.65 -1.44 2.70
CA LEU A 131 3.76 -2.19 1.81
C LEU A 131 4.44 -3.46 1.26
N ILE A 132 5.70 -3.35 0.85
CA ILE A 132 6.48 -4.50 0.40
C ILE A 132 6.73 -5.47 1.56
N GLU A 133 7.10 -4.97 2.75
CA GLU A 133 7.24 -5.82 3.94
C GLU A 133 5.93 -6.54 4.28
N ASP A 134 4.79 -5.86 4.20
CA ASP A 134 3.47 -6.44 4.47
C ASP A 134 3.14 -7.53 3.45
N LYS A 135 3.36 -7.27 2.16
CA LYS A 135 3.16 -8.26 1.08
C LYS A 135 4.03 -9.51 1.28
N MET A 136 5.33 -9.33 1.58
CA MET A 136 6.28 -10.44 1.76
C MET A 136 5.97 -11.32 2.97
N ASN A 137 5.34 -10.76 4.01
CA ASN A 137 5.08 -11.48 5.26
C ASN A 137 3.59 -11.79 5.47
N LEU A 138 2.73 -11.48 4.50
CA LEU A 138 1.28 -11.53 4.66
C LEU A 138 0.81 -12.91 5.13
N GLU A 139 1.21 -13.95 4.43
CA GLU A 139 0.82 -15.33 4.72
C GLU A 139 1.22 -15.73 6.16
N HIS A 140 2.49 -15.56 6.51
CA HIS A 140 2.98 -15.89 7.85
C HIS A 140 2.32 -15.03 8.94
N ASP A 141 2.23 -13.71 8.74
CA ASP A 141 1.74 -12.81 9.77
C ASP A 141 0.22 -12.93 9.98
N VAL A 142 -0.54 -13.17 8.92
CA VAL A 142 -2.00 -13.30 9.03
C VAL A 142 -2.41 -14.73 9.38
N GLU A 143 -1.94 -15.74 8.63
CA GLU A 143 -2.40 -17.11 8.80
C GLU A 143 -1.78 -17.78 10.07
N GLU A 144 -0.50 -17.56 10.33
CA GLU A 144 0.17 -18.19 11.48
C GLU A 144 0.13 -17.35 12.76
N ALA A 145 0.29 -16.03 12.64
CA ALA A 145 0.35 -15.13 13.80
C ALA A 145 -0.99 -14.44 14.12
N GLY A 146 -2.03 -14.61 13.29
CA GLY A 146 -3.35 -14.04 13.52
C GLY A 146 -3.39 -12.51 13.47
N VAL A 147 -2.45 -11.89 12.74
CA VAL A 147 -2.40 -10.44 12.58
C VAL A 147 -3.51 -9.98 11.66
N GLN A 148 -4.16 -8.89 11.98
CA GLN A 148 -5.22 -8.32 11.15
C GLN A 148 -4.68 -7.74 9.83
N MET A 149 -5.52 -7.74 8.81
CA MET A 149 -5.25 -7.20 7.48
C MET A 149 -6.27 -6.13 7.13
N LEU A 150 -5.82 -5.03 6.54
CA LEU A 150 -6.64 -3.97 5.93
C LEU A 150 -6.50 -4.07 4.41
N LEU A 151 -7.60 -4.32 3.72
CA LEU A 151 -7.63 -4.37 2.26
C LEU A 151 -7.92 -2.97 1.69
N LEU A 152 -7.00 -2.46 0.90
CA LEU A 152 -7.15 -1.24 0.10
C LEU A 152 -7.29 -1.61 -1.37
N VAL A 153 -8.39 -1.21 -2.00
CA VAL A 153 -8.65 -1.49 -3.43
C VAL A 153 -8.63 -0.18 -4.21
N GLU A 154 -7.55 0.03 -4.96
CA GLU A 154 -7.30 1.26 -5.70
C GLU A 154 -6.34 1.00 -6.87
N ASP A 155 -6.75 1.31 -8.09
CA ASP A 155 -5.93 1.13 -9.29
C ASP A 155 -5.18 2.40 -9.71
N SER A 156 -5.61 3.57 -9.21
CA SER A 156 -5.00 4.85 -9.55
C SER A 156 -3.69 5.08 -8.78
N ILE A 157 -2.58 5.06 -9.52
CA ILE A 157 -1.23 5.31 -9.00
C ILE A 157 -1.18 6.58 -8.15
N ARG A 158 -1.83 7.65 -8.60
CA ARG A 158 -1.86 8.93 -7.89
C ARG A 158 -2.57 8.81 -6.55
N TYR A 159 -3.72 8.15 -6.51
CA TYR A 159 -4.54 8.06 -5.30
C TYR A 159 -3.91 7.14 -4.27
N TYR A 160 -3.49 5.93 -4.63
CA TYR A 160 -2.85 5.08 -3.61
C TYR A 160 -1.49 5.64 -3.14
N SER A 161 -0.74 6.36 -4.00
CA SER A 161 0.48 7.06 -3.58
C SER A 161 0.22 8.17 -2.55
N SER A 162 -0.97 8.76 -2.53
CA SER A 162 -1.35 9.78 -1.56
C SER A 162 -2.00 9.23 -0.29
N ILE A 163 -2.73 8.13 -0.39
CA ILE A 163 -3.46 7.51 0.72
C ILE A 163 -2.54 6.68 1.62
N LEU A 164 -1.67 5.87 1.03
CA LEU A 164 -0.78 4.96 1.77
C LEU A 164 0.08 5.66 2.83
N PRO A 165 0.70 6.83 2.58
CA PRO A 165 1.43 7.55 3.61
C PRO A 165 0.58 7.92 4.83
N ASN A 166 -0.68 8.30 4.62
CA ASN A 166 -1.60 8.63 5.70
C ASN A 166 -2.00 7.39 6.50
N LEU A 167 -2.33 6.28 5.82
CA LEU A 167 -2.68 5.01 6.46
C LEU A 167 -1.51 4.46 7.28
N TYR A 168 -0.32 4.38 6.70
CA TYR A 168 0.86 3.86 7.42
C TYR A 168 1.27 4.75 8.58
N ASN A 169 1.26 6.07 8.40
CA ASN A 169 1.56 6.99 9.51
C ASN A 169 0.59 6.77 10.68
N TYR A 170 -0.71 6.67 10.39
CA TYR A 170 -1.70 6.40 11.44
C TYR A 170 -1.47 5.04 12.10
N ILE A 171 -1.38 3.96 11.33
CA ILE A 171 -1.21 2.59 11.84
C ILE A 171 0.06 2.48 12.70
N LEU A 172 1.18 3.02 12.22
CA LEU A 172 2.46 2.96 12.92
C LEU A 172 2.46 3.81 14.19
N GLN A 173 1.88 5.01 14.14
CA GLN A 173 1.77 5.88 15.31
C GLN A 173 0.89 5.25 16.39
N GLN A 174 -0.23 4.68 16.01
CA GLN A 174 -1.15 4.00 16.94
C GLN A 174 -0.50 2.75 17.55
N SER A 175 0.19 1.96 16.73
CA SER A 175 0.94 0.79 17.23
C SER A 175 2.05 1.19 18.21
N LYS A 176 2.71 2.33 17.97
CA LYS A 176 3.69 2.90 18.92
C LYS A 176 3.01 3.29 20.24
N ASN A 177 1.84 3.93 20.17
CA ASN A 177 1.09 4.32 21.38
C ASN A 177 0.75 3.06 22.21
N PHE A 178 0.24 2.00 21.58
CA PHE A 178 -0.02 0.72 22.25
C PHE A 178 1.26 0.06 22.80
N ALA A 179 2.37 0.18 22.10
CA ALA A 179 3.65 -0.36 22.55
C ALA A 179 4.17 0.38 23.80
N THR A 180 3.97 1.71 23.89
CA THR A 180 4.40 2.50 25.07
C THR A 180 3.62 2.14 26.33
N GLU A 181 2.38 1.64 26.19
CA GLU A 181 1.55 1.18 27.31
C GLU A 181 1.89 -0.25 27.76
N SER A 182 2.88 -0.88 27.13
CA SER A 182 3.27 -2.27 27.44
C SER A 182 4.12 -2.37 28.70
N LEU A 183 3.89 -3.43 29.48
CA LEU A 183 4.57 -3.67 30.75
C LEU A 183 6.08 -3.92 30.60
N ASN A 184 6.55 -4.34 29.43
CA ASN A 184 7.96 -4.62 29.18
C ASN A 184 8.31 -4.52 27.69
N ARG A 185 9.63 -4.51 27.38
CA ARG A 185 10.14 -4.39 25.99
C ARG A 185 9.71 -5.54 25.07
N HIS A 186 9.50 -6.74 25.60
CA HIS A 186 9.06 -7.90 24.81
C HIS A 186 7.62 -7.70 24.34
N ALA A 187 6.71 -7.36 25.25
CA ALA A 187 5.32 -7.05 24.94
C ALA A 187 5.20 -5.85 23.96
N ALA A 188 6.02 -4.82 24.15
CA ALA A 188 6.08 -3.69 23.20
C ALA A 188 6.49 -4.14 21.80
N THR A 189 7.46 -5.04 21.69
CA THR A 189 7.90 -5.58 20.39
C THR A 189 6.81 -6.40 19.72
N ILE A 190 6.07 -7.23 20.48
CA ILE A 190 4.95 -8.02 19.95
C ILE A 190 3.86 -7.10 19.44
N ARG A 191 3.47 -6.07 20.19
CA ARG A 191 2.45 -5.08 19.77
C ARG A 191 2.84 -4.34 18.49
N MET A 192 4.10 -3.93 18.35
CA MET A 192 4.59 -3.30 17.13
C MET A 192 4.57 -4.24 15.91
N ARG A 193 4.82 -5.52 16.11
CA ARG A 193 4.77 -6.55 15.04
C ARG A 193 3.35 -6.94 14.68
N GLY A 194 2.45 -6.96 15.66
CA GLY A 194 1.03 -7.28 15.50
C GLY A 194 0.19 -6.14 14.89
N ARG A 195 0.81 -5.10 14.32
CA ARG A 195 0.08 -4.06 13.62
C ARG A 195 -0.64 -4.63 12.40
N PRO A 196 -1.82 -4.10 12.05
CA PRO A 196 -2.51 -4.50 10.84
C PRO A 196 -1.62 -4.38 9.60
N LYS A 197 -1.70 -5.37 8.71
CA LYS A 197 -1.03 -5.36 7.41
C LYS A 197 -1.89 -4.64 6.40
N VAL A 198 -1.31 -3.76 5.60
CA VAL A 198 -2.03 -3.14 4.49
C VAL A 198 -1.75 -3.94 3.23
N VAL A 199 -2.82 -4.36 2.56
CA VAL A 199 -2.74 -5.08 1.29
C VAL A 199 -3.42 -4.23 0.22
N LEU A 200 -2.69 -3.91 -0.83
CA LEU A 200 -3.19 -3.14 -1.96
C LEU A 200 -3.58 -4.09 -3.10
N ALA A 201 -4.86 -4.09 -3.46
CA ALA A 201 -5.39 -4.72 -4.67
C ALA A 201 -5.71 -3.67 -5.73
N ARG A 202 -5.52 -4.00 -7.00
CA ARG A 202 -5.73 -3.07 -8.12
C ARG A 202 -6.88 -3.50 -9.03
N THR A 203 -7.43 -4.70 -8.81
CA THR A 203 -8.52 -5.25 -9.59
C THR A 203 -9.55 -5.91 -8.68
N TYR A 204 -10.74 -6.14 -9.22
CA TYR A 204 -11.80 -6.86 -8.53
C TYR A 204 -11.39 -8.30 -8.16
N ASN A 205 -10.84 -9.02 -9.14
CA ASN A 205 -10.45 -10.42 -8.92
C ASN A 205 -9.36 -10.55 -7.87
N GLU A 206 -8.34 -9.66 -7.91
CA GLU A 206 -7.29 -9.61 -6.90
C GLU A 206 -7.87 -9.31 -5.51
N ALA A 207 -8.79 -8.36 -5.41
CA ALA A 207 -9.43 -7.99 -4.15
C ALA A 207 -10.24 -9.13 -3.55
N ILE A 208 -11.05 -9.81 -4.36
CA ILE A 208 -11.84 -10.98 -3.91
C ILE A 208 -10.93 -12.14 -3.49
N GLU A 209 -9.89 -12.45 -4.26
CA GLU A 209 -8.95 -13.53 -3.91
C GLU A 209 -8.27 -13.27 -2.56
N ILE A 210 -7.80 -12.04 -2.33
CA ILE A 210 -7.20 -11.63 -1.06
C ILE A 210 -8.23 -11.71 0.07
N TYR A 211 -9.43 -11.18 -0.14
CA TYR A 211 -10.50 -11.20 0.86
C TYR A 211 -10.85 -12.64 1.25
N GLU A 212 -11.15 -13.50 0.29
CA GLU A 212 -11.52 -14.90 0.54
C GLU A 212 -10.46 -15.65 1.31
N ARG A 213 -9.19 -15.39 1.02
CA ARG A 213 -8.08 -16.06 1.70
C ARG A 213 -7.90 -15.58 3.15
N TYR A 214 -8.14 -14.29 3.42
CA TYR A 214 -7.79 -13.68 4.70
C TYR A 214 -8.98 -13.08 5.47
N LYS A 215 -10.21 -13.39 5.08
CA LYS A 215 -11.43 -12.79 5.65
C LYS A 215 -11.57 -12.93 7.16
N GLU A 216 -11.10 -14.05 7.73
CA GLU A 216 -11.15 -14.28 9.18
C GLU A 216 -10.33 -13.26 9.99
N ASN A 217 -9.33 -12.64 9.35
CA ASN A 217 -8.46 -11.63 9.97
C ASN A 217 -8.61 -10.25 9.30
N CYS A 218 -9.67 -10.04 8.52
CA CYS A 218 -9.90 -8.76 7.86
C CYS A 218 -10.38 -7.71 8.87
N LEU A 219 -9.64 -6.61 8.99
CA LEU A 219 -10.00 -5.47 9.84
C LEU A 219 -11.06 -4.60 9.15
N GLY A 220 -11.00 -4.51 7.84
CA GLY A 220 -11.91 -3.74 7.01
C GLY A 220 -11.43 -3.60 5.58
N VAL A 221 -12.28 -3.05 4.74
CA VAL A 221 -12.01 -2.82 3.32
C VAL A 221 -12.24 -1.35 2.98
N ILE A 222 -11.28 -0.74 2.31
CA ILE A 222 -11.38 0.59 1.70
C ILE A 222 -11.32 0.39 0.19
N SER A 223 -12.36 0.75 -0.53
CA SER A 223 -12.46 0.51 -1.98
C SER A 223 -12.79 1.77 -2.77
N ASP A 224 -12.06 1.98 -3.85
CA ASP A 224 -12.52 2.89 -4.91
C ASP A 224 -13.82 2.38 -5.53
N VAL A 225 -14.50 3.24 -6.28
CA VAL A 225 -15.73 2.92 -7.03
C VAL A 225 -15.39 2.26 -8.37
N ARG A 226 -14.34 2.74 -9.05
CA ARG A 226 -14.04 2.40 -10.45
C ARG A 226 -12.64 1.82 -10.61
N PHE A 227 -12.56 0.55 -10.89
CA PHE A 227 -11.32 -0.14 -11.20
C PHE A 227 -11.59 -1.34 -12.13
N PRO A 228 -10.56 -1.92 -12.78
CA PRO A 228 -10.74 -3.04 -13.69
C PRO A 228 -11.13 -4.31 -12.95
N LEU A 229 -11.89 -5.18 -13.62
CA LEU A 229 -12.26 -6.49 -13.08
C LEU A 229 -11.06 -7.41 -12.96
N SER A 230 -10.16 -7.39 -13.98
CA SER A 230 -8.93 -8.16 -14.00
C SER A 230 -7.83 -7.42 -14.75
N MET A 231 -6.57 -7.71 -14.45
CA MET A 231 -5.46 -7.25 -15.30
C MET A 231 -5.48 -8.02 -16.62
N LYS A 232 -5.41 -7.32 -17.76
CA LYS A 232 -5.25 -7.96 -19.06
C LYS A 232 -3.84 -8.53 -19.17
N GLN A 233 -3.76 -9.77 -19.65
CA GLN A 233 -2.47 -10.35 -19.97
C GLN A 233 -1.86 -9.67 -21.21
N PRO A 234 -0.53 -9.49 -21.27
CA PRO A 234 0.14 -8.85 -22.42
C PRO A 234 -0.22 -9.45 -23.78
N SER A 235 -0.48 -10.77 -23.83
CA SER A 235 -0.93 -11.48 -25.03
C SER A 235 -2.33 -11.09 -25.51
N GLU A 236 -3.21 -10.64 -24.64
CA GLU A 236 -4.59 -10.24 -24.98
C GLU A 236 -4.64 -8.81 -25.50
N VAL A 237 -3.75 -7.95 -25.00
CA VAL A 237 -3.62 -6.55 -25.45
C VAL A 237 -3.12 -6.49 -26.89
N ALA A 238 -2.17 -7.36 -27.26
CA ALA A 238 -1.61 -7.43 -28.61
C ALA A 238 -2.64 -7.90 -29.68
N LEU A 239 -3.61 -8.73 -29.28
CA LEU A 239 -4.64 -9.28 -30.17
C LEU A 239 -5.85 -8.34 -30.34
N ALA A 240 -6.15 -7.51 -29.38
CA ALA A 240 -7.39 -6.72 -29.38
C ALA A 240 -7.25 -5.30 -29.90
N GLY A 241 -6.03 -4.79 -30.15
CA GLY A 241 -5.80 -3.40 -30.54
C GLY A 241 -6.39 -2.38 -29.55
N ALA A 242 -6.71 -2.82 -28.33
CA ALA A 242 -7.50 -2.06 -27.38
C ALA A 242 -6.61 -1.35 -26.38
N THR A 243 -6.79 -0.07 -26.33
CA THR A 243 -6.33 0.86 -25.32
C THR A 243 -7.05 0.58 -24.00
N THR A 244 -6.26 0.46 -22.92
CA THR A 244 -6.64 0.61 -21.50
C THR A 244 -7.64 -0.44 -20.96
N ASP A 245 -7.28 -1.04 -19.84
CA ASP A 245 -8.18 -1.82 -18.99
C ASP A 245 -9.49 -1.04 -18.81
N GLU A 246 -10.57 -1.57 -19.35
CA GLU A 246 -11.88 -0.96 -19.20
C GLU A 246 -12.27 -1.04 -17.73
N LYS A 247 -12.25 0.11 -17.05
CA LYS A 247 -12.70 0.21 -15.66
C LYS A 247 -14.19 -0.04 -15.60
N ASP A 248 -14.59 -1.00 -14.79
CA ASP A 248 -16.01 -1.17 -14.46
C ASP A 248 -16.43 -0.02 -13.52
N ALA A 249 -17.45 0.72 -13.94
CA ALA A 249 -17.97 1.87 -13.19
C ALA A 249 -18.62 1.48 -11.85
N GLU A 250 -18.94 0.20 -11.67
CA GLU A 250 -19.64 -0.36 -10.54
C GLU A 250 -18.80 -1.36 -9.73
N ALA A 251 -17.53 -1.54 -10.08
CA ALA A 251 -16.67 -2.57 -9.49
C ALA A 251 -16.61 -2.48 -7.96
N GLY A 252 -16.46 -1.27 -7.41
CA GLY A 252 -16.39 -1.05 -5.98
C GLY A 252 -17.71 -1.37 -5.26
N PHE A 253 -18.85 -0.97 -5.83
CA PHE A 253 -20.16 -1.34 -5.27
C PHE A 253 -20.37 -2.84 -5.29
N LYS A 254 -20.12 -3.51 -6.42
CA LYS A 254 -20.20 -4.97 -6.54
C LYS A 254 -19.31 -5.69 -5.53
N LEU A 255 -18.07 -5.21 -5.34
CA LEU A 255 -17.13 -5.77 -4.38
C LEU A 255 -17.67 -5.67 -2.95
N LEU A 256 -18.04 -4.46 -2.52
CA LEU A 256 -18.49 -4.25 -1.15
C LEU A 256 -19.85 -4.92 -0.88
N GLU A 257 -20.76 -4.97 -1.86
CA GLU A 257 -22.00 -5.74 -1.76
C GLU A 257 -21.73 -7.24 -1.59
N THR A 258 -20.79 -7.80 -2.36
CA THR A 258 -20.39 -9.22 -2.26
C THR A 258 -19.83 -9.52 -0.87
N ILE A 259 -18.93 -8.69 -0.38
CA ILE A 259 -18.34 -8.85 0.96
C ILE A 259 -19.41 -8.67 2.05
N ARG A 260 -20.31 -7.70 1.92
CA ARG A 260 -21.40 -7.45 2.87
C ARG A 260 -22.38 -8.61 2.97
N ALA A 261 -22.60 -9.33 1.86
CA ALA A 261 -23.47 -10.51 1.86
C ALA A 261 -22.87 -11.69 2.66
N GLU A 262 -21.57 -11.74 2.83
CA GLU A 262 -20.87 -12.76 3.62
C GLU A 262 -20.63 -12.32 5.07
N ASP A 263 -20.25 -11.05 5.28
CA ASP A 263 -19.99 -10.47 6.59
C ASP A 263 -20.78 -9.16 6.76
N GLU A 264 -21.89 -9.26 7.49
CA GLU A 264 -22.79 -8.13 7.77
C GLU A 264 -22.12 -7.01 8.59
N TYR A 265 -21.05 -7.33 9.34
CA TYR A 265 -20.44 -6.43 10.33
C TYR A 265 -19.07 -5.93 9.96
N LEU A 266 -18.46 -6.46 8.92
CA LEU A 266 -17.14 -5.99 8.47
C LEU A 266 -17.19 -4.50 8.12
N PRO A 267 -16.28 -3.67 8.64
CA PRO A 267 -16.19 -2.28 8.27
C PRO A 267 -15.85 -2.10 6.79
N LEU A 268 -16.79 -1.51 6.04
CA LEU A 268 -16.65 -1.25 4.61
C LEU A 268 -16.69 0.25 4.34
N VAL A 269 -15.70 0.72 3.59
CA VAL A 269 -15.52 2.13 3.24
C VAL A 269 -15.42 2.26 1.72
N MET A 270 -16.27 3.12 1.17
CA MET A 270 -16.20 3.54 -0.22
C MET A 270 -15.42 4.84 -0.32
N GLU A 271 -14.42 4.90 -1.17
CA GLU A 271 -13.74 6.14 -1.49
C GLU A 271 -13.99 6.56 -2.94
N SER A 272 -14.20 7.84 -3.18
CA SER A 272 -14.43 8.35 -4.52
C SER A 272 -14.04 9.82 -4.66
N ALA A 273 -13.58 10.21 -5.84
CA ALA A 273 -13.46 11.61 -6.23
C ALA A 273 -14.81 12.24 -6.62
N GLU A 274 -15.82 11.41 -6.88
CA GLU A 274 -17.18 11.83 -7.24
C GLU A 274 -18.09 11.77 -6.02
N THR A 275 -18.41 12.94 -5.47
CA THR A 275 -19.27 13.06 -4.27
C THR A 275 -20.70 12.60 -4.50
N SER A 276 -21.16 12.46 -5.75
CA SER A 276 -22.46 11.88 -6.11
C SER A 276 -22.61 10.42 -5.66
N ASN A 277 -21.52 9.69 -5.46
CA ASN A 277 -21.53 8.32 -4.98
C ASN A 277 -21.85 8.22 -3.47
N ARG A 278 -21.74 9.31 -2.73
CA ARG A 278 -21.94 9.34 -1.27
C ARG A 278 -23.34 8.84 -0.84
N GLU A 279 -24.38 9.40 -1.44
CA GLU A 279 -25.77 9.05 -1.06
C GLU A 279 -26.05 7.56 -1.27
N ARG A 280 -25.56 7.00 -2.37
CA ARG A 280 -25.70 5.57 -2.65
C ARG A 280 -24.91 4.73 -1.65
N ALA A 281 -23.64 5.07 -1.43
CA ALA A 281 -22.78 4.33 -0.50
C ALA A 281 -23.39 4.30 0.92
N GLU A 282 -23.84 5.45 1.43
CA GLU A 282 -24.47 5.55 2.75
C GLU A 282 -25.79 4.79 2.84
N LYS A 283 -26.60 4.78 1.76
CA LYS A 283 -27.85 4.02 1.69
C LYS A 283 -27.59 2.49 1.71
N GLU A 284 -26.50 2.04 1.12
CA GLU A 284 -26.07 0.64 1.13
C GLU A 284 -25.29 0.26 2.41
N GLY A 285 -25.14 1.21 3.35
CA GLY A 285 -24.50 0.98 4.66
C GLY A 285 -22.98 1.05 4.63
N PHE A 286 -22.39 1.60 3.57
CA PHE A 286 -20.95 1.84 3.48
C PHE A 286 -20.60 3.23 4.01
N LYS A 287 -19.46 3.37 4.68
CA LYS A 287 -18.89 4.68 4.96
C LYS A 287 -18.31 5.28 3.69
N PHE A 288 -18.37 6.60 3.56
CA PHE A 288 -17.88 7.29 2.37
C PHE A 288 -16.77 8.29 2.70
N VAL A 289 -15.72 8.28 1.87
CA VAL A 289 -14.59 9.22 1.92
C VAL A 289 -14.46 9.92 0.57
N ASP A 290 -14.32 11.24 0.60
CA ASP A 290 -13.98 12.04 -0.58
C ASP A 290 -12.46 12.06 -0.77
N LYS A 291 -11.98 11.46 -1.88
CA LYS A 291 -10.54 11.44 -2.25
C LYS A 291 -9.94 12.84 -2.42
N ASN A 292 -10.75 13.83 -2.73
CA ASN A 292 -10.32 15.22 -2.91
C ASN A 292 -10.45 16.07 -1.64
N SER A 293 -10.88 15.46 -0.53
CA SER A 293 -11.01 16.17 0.74
C SER A 293 -9.66 16.71 1.22
N LYS A 294 -9.62 17.98 1.59
CA LYS A 294 -8.45 18.58 2.26
C LYS A 294 -8.21 17.99 3.65
N MET A 295 -9.20 17.30 4.19
CA MET A 295 -9.17 16.66 5.51
C MET A 295 -9.01 15.14 5.41
N LEU A 296 -8.60 14.60 4.26
CA LEU A 296 -8.51 13.17 4.00
C LEU A 296 -7.76 12.40 5.11
N SER A 297 -6.63 12.92 5.59
CA SER A 297 -5.87 12.29 6.67
C SER A 297 -6.63 12.22 8.00
N VAL A 298 -7.47 13.23 8.28
CA VAL A 298 -8.31 13.27 9.50
C VAL A 298 -9.49 12.32 9.36
N GLU A 299 -10.12 12.30 8.18
CA GLU A 299 -11.24 11.39 7.87
C GLU A 299 -10.81 9.93 7.93
N LEU A 300 -9.65 9.58 7.34
CA LEU A 300 -9.08 8.24 7.41
C LEU A 300 -8.77 7.83 8.85
N ARG A 301 -8.19 8.74 9.65
CA ARG A 301 -7.95 8.49 11.07
C ARG A 301 -9.25 8.18 11.80
N HIS A 302 -10.27 9.01 11.63
CA HIS A 302 -11.58 8.82 12.26
C HIS A 302 -12.20 7.47 11.86
N LEU A 303 -12.12 7.10 10.60
CA LEU A 303 -12.59 5.80 10.12
C LEU A 303 -11.86 4.62 10.77
N MET A 304 -10.53 4.70 10.86
CA MET A 304 -9.73 3.66 11.50
C MET A 304 -10.03 3.53 12.99
N GLU A 305 -10.23 4.65 13.70
CA GLU A 305 -10.51 4.68 15.14
C GLU A 305 -11.96 4.27 15.44
N GLU A 306 -12.93 4.91 14.81
CA GLU A 306 -14.34 4.80 15.19
C GLU A 306 -15.07 3.69 14.44
N HIS A 307 -14.76 3.51 13.17
CA HIS A 307 -15.50 2.55 12.34
C HIS A 307 -14.81 1.17 12.30
N MET A 308 -13.51 1.14 12.06
CA MET A 308 -12.76 -0.13 12.05
C MET A 308 -12.38 -0.59 13.46
N GLY A 309 -12.30 0.33 14.44
CA GLY A 309 -12.01 0.01 15.83
C GLY A 309 -10.59 -0.51 16.04
N PHE A 310 -9.63 -0.02 15.25
CA PHE A 310 -8.24 -0.44 15.37
C PHE A 310 -7.68 -0.15 16.76
N GLY A 311 -7.35 -1.22 17.47
CA GLY A 311 -6.84 -1.18 18.84
C GLY A 311 -7.91 -1.25 19.93
N ASP A 312 -9.19 -1.38 19.57
CA ASP A 312 -10.29 -1.58 20.49
C ASP A 312 -10.61 -3.07 20.67
N PHE A 313 -11.17 -3.40 21.84
CA PHE A 313 -11.84 -4.68 22.04
C PHE A 313 -13.34 -4.50 21.84
N ILE A 314 -13.87 -5.15 20.82
CA ILE A 314 -15.29 -5.07 20.48
C ILE A 314 -15.97 -6.37 20.90
N PHE A 315 -16.95 -6.27 21.80
CA PHE A 315 -17.77 -7.40 22.23
C PHE A 315 -19.08 -7.36 21.48
N ARG A 316 -19.40 -8.45 20.79
CA ARG A 316 -20.62 -8.59 20.01
C ARG A 316 -21.55 -9.62 20.62
N ASN A 317 -22.84 -9.45 20.45
CA ASN A 317 -23.82 -10.45 20.78
C ASN A 317 -23.60 -11.69 19.89
N PRO A 318 -23.42 -12.90 20.45
CA PRO A 318 -23.13 -14.10 19.66
C PRO A 318 -24.30 -14.52 18.74
N ASN A 319 -25.51 -14.03 18.97
CA ASN A 319 -26.68 -14.40 18.16
C ASN A 319 -27.08 -13.32 17.13
N THR A 320 -26.94 -12.03 17.50
CA THR A 320 -27.35 -10.90 16.64
C THR A 320 -26.14 -10.20 16.03
N HIS A 321 -24.93 -10.53 16.52
CA HIS A 321 -23.66 -9.90 16.14
C HIS A 321 -23.58 -8.38 16.33
N GLU A 322 -24.58 -7.78 16.96
CA GLU A 322 -24.58 -6.35 17.29
C GLU A 322 -23.47 -6.03 18.30
N GLU A 323 -22.88 -4.85 18.15
CA GLU A 323 -21.89 -4.35 19.11
C GLU A 323 -22.59 -4.06 20.45
N VAL A 324 -22.22 -4.82 21.49
CA VAL A 324 -22.75 -4.68 22.86
C VAL A 324 -21.87 -3.74 23.67
N MET A 325 -20.57 -3.82 23.50
CA MET A 325 -19.61 -3.04 24.25
C MET A 325 -18.30 -2.87 23.46
N ARG A 326 -17.70 -1.70 23.60
CA ARG A 326 -16.35 -1.40 23.07
C ARG A 326 -15.48 -0.90 24.20
N VAL A 327 -14.31 -1.51 24.36
CA VAL A 327 -13.29 -1.09 25.32
C VAL A 327 -12.16 -0.43 24.55
N ARG A 328 -12.03 0.88 24.69
CA ARG A 328 -11.06 1.72 23.97
C ARG A 328 -9.71 1.85 24.66
N ASN A 329 -9.44 1.19 25.67
CA ASN A 329 -8.12 1.07 26.32
C ASN A 329 -8.26 0.10 27.49
N LEU A 330 -7.40 -0.89 27.53
CA LEU A 330 -7.21 -1.69 28.73
C LEU A 330 -6.29 -0.88 29.69
N LYS A 331 -6.83 0.10 30.36
CA LYS A 331 -6.19 0.66 31.58
C LYS A 331 -6.68 -0.09 32.78
#